data_7c55bc657d1241f3a3f3fd5a04074544
#
_entry.id   7c55bc657d1241f3a3f3fd5a04074544
#
_cell.length_a   1.000
_cell.length_b   1.000
_cell.length_c   1.000
_cell.angle_alpha   90.00
_cell.angle_beta   90.00
_cell.angle_gamma   90.00
#
_symmetry.space_group_name_H-M   'P 1'
#
loop_
_entity.id
_entity.type
_entity.pdbx_description
1 polymer ?
#
loop_
_entity_poly.entity_id
_entity_poly.type
_entity_poly.pdbx_seq_one_letter_code
_entity_poly.pdbx_strand_id
1 'polypeptide(L)'
;MAERRPKKTESFKYKITFKKTGLSRFLPHHNMLSFFERTFLCAGIPVKFSEGFSPKPKIVNMGALPLGMETYCELISVELLKPLDITPENLPNLMKELSRPFPRGMEIVNIEPLKEKLSKHFPKAMVYRYTPEAIPADLMERFNSKTFPTVTNHRGQEMDLNQHVLSIDNQEGTLYIKVKCNDQGTTASPFVIFAGILGISIDPAKLDEVSRRFLVAKVSMEW
;
A
#
# COMPACT_ATOMS: atom_id res chain seq x y z
N MET A 1 -23.33 42.11 -12.28
CA MET A 1 -22.39 41.29 -13.08
C MET A 1 -22.35 39.91 -12.47
N ALA A 2 -22.89 38.89 -13.14
CA ALA A 2 -22.83 37.52 -12.64
C ALA A 2 -21.45 36.97 -12.91
N GLU A 3 -20.68 36.67 -11.88
CA GLU A 3 -19.41 35.92 -11.97
C GLU A 3 -19.69 34.58 -12.64
N ARG A 4 -19.17 34.38 -13.85
CA ARG A 4 -19.17 33.09 -14.52
C ARG A 4 -18.28 32.14 -13.69
N ARG A 5 -18.89 31.18 -12.99
CA ARG A 5 -18.15 30.07 -12.37
C ARG A 5 -17.24 29.42 -13.45
N PRO A 6 -15.97 29.27 -13.19
CA PRO A 6 -15.06 28.67 -14.17
C PRO A 6 -15.60 27.30 -14.60
N LYS A 7 -15.63 27.03 -15.90
CA LYS A 7 -16.01 25.72 -16.44
C LYS A 7 -15.12 24.66 -15.81
N LYS A 8 -15.74 23.66 -15.18
CA LYS A 8 -15.05 22.53 -14.57
C LYS A 8 -14.23 21.83 -15.67
N THR A 9 -12.90 21.95 -15.62
CA THR A 9 -12.00 21.31 -16.59
C THR A 9 -12.23 19.80 -16.53
N GLU A 10 -12.51 19.19 -17.67
CA GLU A 10 -12.64 17.75 -17.79
C GLU A 10 -11.36 17.06 -17.28
N SER A 11 -11.50 15.98 -16.58
CA SER A 11 -10.35 15.23 -16.04
C SER A 11 -10.65 13.75 -15.99
N PHE A 12 -9.59 12.96 -16.19
CA PHE A 12 -9.61 11.52 -16.27
C PHE A 12 -8.94 10.95 -15.03
N LYS A 13 -9.63 10.04 -14.34
CA LYS A 13 -9.11 9.44 -13.11
C LYS A 13 -8.66 8.03 -13.37
N TYR A 14 -7.51 7.69 -12.80
CA TYR A 14 -6.93 6.36 -12.90
C TYR A 14 -6.55 5.83 -11.53
N LYS A 15 -6.71 4.53 -11.35
CA LYS A 15 -6.13 3.74 -10.28
C LYS A 15 -4.86 3.11 -10.83
N ILE A 16 -3.75 3.30 -10.14
CA ILE A 16 -2.46 2.74 -10.51
C ILE A 16 -2.03 1.81 -9.40
N THR A 17 -1.79 0.55 -9.75
CA THR A 17 -1.18 -0.44 -8.89
C THR A 17 0.32 -0.45 -9.14
N PHE A 18 1.12 -0.41 -8.07
CA PHE A 18 2.57 -0.45 -8.17
C PHE A 18 3.17 -1.38 -7.12
N LYS A 19 4.38 -1.85 -7.41
CA LYS A 19 5.21 -2.55 -6.45
C LYS A 19 6.35 -1.68 -5.95
N LYS A 20 6.82 -1.98 -4.73
CA LYS A 20 7.97 -1.34 -4.08
C LYS A 20 8.75 -2.42 -3.32
N THR A 21 9.92 -2.79 -3.80
CA THR A 21 10.72 -3.92 -3.33
C THR A 21 12.20 -3.54 -3.18
N GLY A 22 12.98 -4.38 -2.52
CA GLY A 22 14.40 -4.16 -2.31
C GLY A 22 14.67 -2.90 -1.50
N LEU A 23 15.66 -2.11 -1.88
CA LEU A 23 16.02 -0.87 -1.17
C LEU A 23 14.94 0.21 -1.26
N SER A 24 14.09 0.20 -2.28
CA SER A 24 13.00 1.16 -2.40
C SER A 24 11.98 1.06 -1.26
N ARG A 25 11.92 -0.06 -0.52
CA ARG A 25 11.06 -0.22 0.67
C ARG A 25 11.32 0.84 1.75
N PHE A 26 12.51 1.44 1.76
CA PHE A 26 12.89 2.50 2.69
C PHE A 26 12.58 3.93 2.19
N LEU A 27 11.95 4.08 1.04
CA LEU A 27 11.50 5.38 0.56
C LEU A 27 10.31 5.88 1.39
N PRO A 28 10.40 7.08 1.97
CA PRO A 28 9.29 7.71 2.66
C PRO A 28 8.11 7.98 1.71
N HIS A 29 6.91 8.00 2.27
CA HIS A 29 5.67 8.18 1.52
C HIS A 29 5.65 9.46 0.65
N HIS A 30 6.11 10.60 1.20
CA HIS A 30 6.12 11.86 0.47
C HIS A 30 7.07 11.84 -0.73
N ASN A 31 8.22 11.19 -0.61
CA ASN A 31 9.17 11.05 -1.72
C ASN A 31 8.57 10.19 -2.85
N MET A 32 7.82 9.15 -2.49
CA MET A 32 7.14 8.29 -3.44
C MET A 32 6.14 9.06 -4.30
N LEU A 33 5.31 9.94 -3.71
CA LEU A 33 4.38 10.78 -4.46
C LEU A 33 5.10 11.71 -5.45
N SER A 34 6.26 12.26 -5.06
CA SER A 34 7.09 13.09 -5.93
C SER A 34 7.65 12.30 -7.13
N PHE A 35 7.93 11.00 -6.98
CA PHE A 35 8.31 10.16 -8.12
C PHE A 35 7.16 9.98 -9.10
N PHE A 36 5.94 9.79 -8.64
CA PHE A 36 4.77 9.71 -9.51
C PHE A 36 4.52 11.04 -10.26
N GLU A 37 4.62 12.17 -9.57
CA GLU A 37 4.51 13.49 -10.23
C GLU A 37 5.56 13.64 -11.33
N ARG A 38 6.82 13.33 -11.04
CA ARG A 38 7.92 13.37 -12.03
C ARG A 38 7.67 12.42 -13.20
N THR A 39 7.14 11.23 -12.94
CA THR A 39 6.82 10.23 -13.95
C THR A 39 5.87 10.79 -15.01
N PHE A 40 4.75 11.38 -14.59
CA PHE A 40 3.79 11.98 -15.50
C PHE A 40 4.36 13.21 -16.24
N LEU A 41 5.14 14.03 -15.54
CA LEU A 41 5.80 15.18 -16.14
C LEU A 41 6.80 14.75 -17.24
N CYS A 42 7.64 13.76 -16.99
CA CYS A 42 8.60 13.22 -17.97
C CYS A 42 7.92 12.60 -19.19
N ALA A 43 6.75 11.97 -18.99
CA ALA A 43 5.94 11.40 -20.07
C ALA A 43 5.10 12.45 -20.82
N GLY A 44 5.17 13.73 -20.46
CA GLY A 44 4.36 14.79 -21.08
C GLY A 44 2.85 14.66 -20.78
N ILE A 45 2.48 13.95 -19.72
CA ILE A 45 1.11 13.72 -19.31
C ILE A 45 0.73 14.72 -18.20
N PRO A 46 -0.16 15.69 -18.47
CA PRO A 46 -0.47 16.73 -17.52
C PRO A 46 -1.35 16.21 -16.39
N VAL A 47 -0.81 16.25 -15.16
CA VAL A 47 -1.55 15.97 -13.92
C VAL A 47 -2.43 17.17 -13.58
N LYS A 48 -3.66 16.94 -13.12
CA LYS A 48 -4.51 17.97 -12.59
C LYS A 48 -4.06 18.40 -11.21
N PHE A 49 -4.06 19.71 -10.95
CA PHE A 49 -3.76 20.27 -9.64
C PHE A 49 -5.03 20.65 -8.89
N SER A 50 -4.91 20.78 -7.58
CA SER A 50 -5.97 21.34 -6.73
C SER A 50 -6.11 22.84 -6.97
N GLU A 51 -7.31 23.37 -6.69
CA GLU A 51 -7.58 24.81 -6.71
C GLU A 51 -7.10 25.43 -5.39
N GLY A 52 -6.64 26.69 -5.43
CA GLY A 52 -6.24 27.46 -4.25
C GLY A 52 -4.82 28.04 -4.36
N PHE A 53 -4.37 28.70 -3.30
CA PHE A 53 -3.11 29.45 -3.26
C PHE A 53 -1.84 28.57 -3.34
N SER A 54 -1.93 27.31 -2.98
CA SER A 54 -0.82 26.34 -3.07
C SER A 54 -1.30 25.08 -3.80
N PRO A 55 -1.37 25.10 -5.13
CA PRO A 55 -1.84 23.97 -5.91
C PRO A 55 -0.98 22.72 -5.67
N LYS A 56 -1.63 21.59 -5.40
CA LYS A 56 -0.98 20.29 -5.25
C LYS A 56 -1.45 19.34 -6.34
N PRO A 57 -0.58 18.47 -6.88
CA PRO A 57 -1.00 17.46 -7.84
C PRO A 57 -2.06 16.54 -7.22
N LYS A 58 -3.10 16.25 -7.97
CA LYS A 58 -4.16 15.35 -7.53
C LYS A 58 -3.73 13.88 -7.66
N ILE A 59 -2.74 13.52 -6.85
CA ILE A 59 -2.24 12.16 -6.66
C ILE A 59 -2.53 11.79 -5.21
N VAL A 60 -3.29 10.71 -5.00
CA VAL A 60 -3.71 10.27 -3.65
C VAL A 60 -3.32 8.80 -3.48
N ASN A 61 -2.62 8.49 -2.39
CA ASN A 61 -2.34 7.11 -1.99
C ASN A 61 -3.45 6.59 -1.06
N MET A 62 -3.74 5.29 -1.11
CA MET A 62 -4.75 4.63 -0.27
C MET A 62 -4.31 4.39 1.18
N GLY A 63 -3.08 4.66 1.51
CA GLY A 63 -2.56 4.47 2.86
C GLY A 63 -1.05 4.52 2.88
N ALA A 64 -0.48 4.91 4.01
CA ALA A 64 0.96 4.89 4.18
C ALA A 64 1.42 3.46 4.47
N LEU A 65 2.29 2.92 3.62
CA LEU A 65 2.98 1.68 3.89
C LEU A 65 4.04 1.92 4.97
N PRO A 66 4.15 1.08 6.01
CA PRO A 66 5.23 1.19 6.97
C PRO A 66 6.60 1.22 6.29
N LEU A 67 7.51 2.03 6.81
CA LEU A 67 8.88 2.10 6.30
C LEU A 67 9.55 0.73 6.44
N GLY A 68 10.31 0.32 5.45
CA GLY A 68 10.97 -1.00 5.42
C GLY A 68 10.10 -2.16 4.95
N MET A 69 8.81 -1.94 4.68
CA MET A 69 7.93 -2.96 4.14
C MET A 69 7.93 -2.96 2.61
N GLU A 70 7.99 -4.14 2.02
CA GLU A 70 7.75 -4.34 0.60
C GLU A 70 6.27 -4.38 0.26
N THR A 71 5.94 -4.09 -0.98
CA THR A 71 4.59 -4.28 -1.51
C THR A 71 4.61 -4.67 -2.98
N TYR A 72 3.67 -5.52 -3.36
CA TYR A 72 3.42 -5.92 -4.74
C TYR A 72 2.08 -5.36 -5.28
N CYS A 73 1.32 -4.67 -4.44
CA CYS A 73 -0.05 -4.25 -4.75
C CYS A 73 -0.44 -2.90 -4.12
N GLU A 74 0.50 -1.94 -4.01
CA GLU A 74 0.15 -0.61 -3.51
C GLU A 74 -0.66 0.17 -4.53
N LEU A 75 -1.53 1.06 -4.07
CA LEU A 75 -2.44 1.81 -4.92
C LEU A 75 -2.30 3.31 -4.75
N ILE A 76 -2.27 4.00 -5.88
CA ILE A 76 -2.54 5.43 -5.94
C ILE A 76 -3.71 5.71 -6.89
N SER A 77 -4.38 6.83 -6.69
CA SER A 77 -5.21 7.44 -7.72
C SER A 77 -4.57 8.70 -8.24
N VAL A 78 -4.74 8.96 -9.53
CA VAL A 78 -4.29 10.19 -10.18
C VAL A 78 -5.42 10.79 -11.01
N GLU A 79 -5.52 12.11 -11.00
CA GLU A 79 -6.39 12.87 -11.90
C GLU A 79 -5.53 13.52 -12.99
N LEU A 80 -5.79 13.21 -14.27
CA LEU A 80 -5.06 13.72 -15.44
C LEU A 80 -5.95 14.64 -16.26
N LEU A 81 -5.35 15.58 -17.00
CA LEU A 81 -6.04 16.48 -17.91
C LEU A 81 -6.20 15.91 -19.33
N LYS A 82 -5.54 14.78 -19.60
CA LYS A 82 -5.67 14.04 -20.87
C LYS A 82 -5.92 12.56 -20.56
N PRO A 83 -6.65 11.84 -21.42
CA PRO A 83 -6.82 10.41 -21.25
C PRO A 83 -5.52 9.66 -21.54
N LEU A 84 -5.33 8.52 -20.86
CA LEU A 84 -4.28 7.56 -21.18
C LEU A 84 -4.81 6.56 -22.22
N ASP A 85 -3.93 6.17 -23.12
CA ASP A 85 -4.20 5.04 -24.02
C ASP A 85 -3.87 3.72 -23.31
N ILE A 86 -4.90 3.12 -22.72
CA ILE A 86 -4.81 1.88 -21.93
C ILE A 86 -5.40 0.68 -22.67
N THR A 87 -5.25 0.63 -24.00
CA THR A 87 -5.58 -0.56 -24.77
C THR A 87 -4.69 -1.74 -24.36
N PRO A 88 -5.15 -3.00 -24.49
CA PRO A 88 -4.34 -4.18 -24.14
C PRO A 88 -2.96 -4.19 -24.82
N GLU A 89 -2.89 -3.67 -26.06
CA GLU A 89 -1.66 -3.61 -26.86
C GLU A 89 -0.68 -2.56 -26.33
N ASN A 90 -1.18 -1.42 -25.86
CA ASN A 90 -0.34 -0.29 -25.45
C ASN A 90 -0.03 -0.27 -23.95
N LEU A 91 -0.90 -0.84 -23.10
CA LEU A 91 -0.76 -0.81 -21.65
C LEU A 91 0.61 -1.28 -21.13
N PRO A 92 1.22 -2.39 -21.63
CA PRO A 92 2.54 -2.83 -21.17
C PRO A 92 3.64 -1.80 -21.47
N ASN A 93 3.61 -1.17 -22.65
CA ASN A 93 4.57 -0.13 -23.02
C ASN A 93 4.39 1.13 -22.16
N LEU A 94 3.16 1.56 -21.95
CA LEU A 94 2.83 2.71 -21.09
C LEU A 94 3.32 2.49 -19.65
N MET A 95 3.06 1.31 -19.06
CA MET A 95 3.54 0.98 -17.72
C MET A 95 5.06 1.01 -17.62
N LYS A 96 5.75 0.48 -18.64
CA LYS A 96 7.21 0.49 -18.72
C LYS A 96 7.75 1.92 -18.83
N GLU A 97 7.16 2.75 -19.68
CA GLU A 97 7.54 4.15 -19.86
C GLU A 97 7.34 4.95 -18.58
N LEU A 98 6.18 4.84 -17.96
CA LEU A 98 5.88 5.53 -16.71
C LEU A 98 6.71 5.02 -15.53
N SER A 99 7.26 3.82 -15.60
CA SER A 99 8.15 3.29 -14.56
C SER A 99 9.62 3.73 -14.71
N ARG A 100 10.02 4.30 -15.86
CA ARG A 100 11.43 4.69 -16.13
C ARG A 100 12.05 5.65 -15.11
N PRO A 101 11.32 6.67 -14.60
CA PRO A 101 11.87 7.58 -13.60
C PRO A 101 11.95 7.01 -12.18
N PHE A 102 11.41 5.82 -11.96
CA PHE A 102 11.39 5.21 -10.62
C PHE A 102 12.76 4.64 -10.23
N PRO A 103 13.07 4.64 -8.93
CA PRO A 103 14.25 3.95 -8.44
C PRO A 103 14.12 2.43 -8.63
N ARG A 104 15.25 1.73 -8.65
CA ARG A 104 15.28 0.26 -8.75
C ARG A 104 14.40 -0.36 -7.66
N GLY A 105 13.54 -1.28 -8.05
CA GLY A 105 12.60 -1.97 -7.16
C GLY A 105 11.22 -1.32 -7.08
N MET A 106 10.98 -0.19 -7.77
CA MET A 106 9.65 0.35 -7.99
C MET A 106 9.23 0.18 -9.44
N GLU A 107 8.03 -0.25 -9.69
CA GLU A 107 7.41 -0.26 -11.03
C GLU A 107 5.88 -0.25 -10.94
N ILE A 108 5.26 0.23 -12.01
CA ILE A 108 3.81 0.17 -12.20
C ILE A 108 3.44 -1.25 -12.65
N VAL A 109 2.44 -1.84 -12.00
CA VAL A 109 1.98 -3.20 -12.24
C VAL A 109 0.67 -3.21 -13.04
N ASN A 110 -0.18 -2.19 -12.82
CA ASN A 110 -1.43 -2.06 -13.54
C ASN A 110 -1.94 -0.61 -13.53
N ILE A 111 -2.70 -0.23 -14.56
CA ILE A 111 -3.39 1.06 -14.69
C ILE A 111 -4.81 0.80 -15.13
N GLU A 112 -5.79 1.31 -14.39
CA GLU A 112 -7.22 1.15 -14.68
C GLU A 112 -7.95 2.49 -14.58
N PRO A 113 -8.98 2.73 -15.43
CA PRO A 113 -9.86 3.88 -15.25
C PRO A 113 -10.57 3.80 -13.90
N LEU A 114 -10.65 4.93 -13.21
CA LEU A 114 -11.33 5.03 -11.93
C LEU A 114 -12.63 5.82 -12.09
N LYS A 115 -13.77 5.14 -12.02
CA LYS A 115 -15.10 5.77 -12.15
C LYS A 115 -15.49 6.58 -10.91
N GLU A 116 -15.11 6.11 -9.72
CA GLU A 116 -15.41 6.75 -8.43
C GLU A 116 -14.13 7.15 -7.70
N LYS A 117 -14.27 7.92 -6.61
CA LYS A 117 -13.12 8.26 -5.75
C LYS A 117 -12.60 7.00 -5.07
N LEU A 118 -11.28 6.79 -5.11
CA LEU A 118 -10.63 5.66 -4.45
C LEU A 118 -10.96 5.58 -2.95
N SER A 119 -11.15 6.74 -2.30
CA SER A 119 -11.54 6.85 -0.89
C SER A 119 -12.92 6.29 -0.52
N LYS A 120 -13.70 5.81 -1.49
CA LYS A 120 -14.99 5.13 -1.25
C LYS A 120 -14.88 3.60 -1.29
N HIS A 121 -13.75 3.07 -1.74
CA HIS A 121 -13.51 1.64 -1.91
C HIS A 121 -12.28 1.27 -1.09
N PHE A 122 -12.49 0.76 0.11
CA PHE A 122 -11.42 0.29 0.98
C PHE A 122 -11.32 -1.23 0.95
N PRO A 123 -10.12 -1.81 0.96
CA PRO A 123 -9.96 -3.25 1.08
C PRO A 123 -10.50 -3.73 2.42
N LYS A 124 -11.15 -4.90 2.41
CA LYS A 124 -11.64 -5.56 3.62
C LYS A 124 -10.55 -6.34 4.33
N ALA A 125 -9.60 -6.84 3.58
CA ALA A 125 -8.45 -7.56 4.10
C ALA A 125 -7.19 -7.32 3.27
N MET A 126 -6.04 -7.51 3.91
CA MET A 126 -4.73 -7.49 3.27
C MET A 126 -4.00 -8.79 3.59
N VAL A 127 -3.25 -9.31 2.63
CA VAL A 127 -2.38 -10.47 2.83
C VAL A 127 -0.94 -10.00 2.89
N TYR A 128 -0.28 -10.39 3.96
CA TYR A 128 1.13 -10.12 4.20
C TYR A 128 1.93 -11.42 4.14
N ARG A 129 3.13 -11.35 3.62
CA ARG A 129 4.10 -12.45 3.53
C ARG A 129 5.31 -12.15 4.38
N TYR A 130 5.77 -13.17 5.11
CA TYR A 130 7.01 -13.14 5.87
C TYR A 130 7.61 -14.54 5.97
N THR A 131 8.93 -14.65 5.78
CA THR A 131 9.68 -15.89 5.98
C THR A 131 10.50 -15.75 7.26
N PRO A 132 10.02 -16.27 8.42
CA PRO A 132 10.76 -16.22 9.68
C PRO A 132 11.89 -17.26 9.71
N GLU A 133 12.88 -17.07 10.58
CA GLU A 133 13.94 -18.05 10.83
C GLU A 133 13.38 -19.34 11.44
N ALA A 134 12.33 -19.23 12.27
CA ALA A 134 11.63 -20.35 12.86
C ALA A 134 10.13 -20.05 12.99
N ILE A 135 9.31 -21.08 12.80
CA ILE A 135 7.86 -21.03 13.01
C ILE A 135 7.56 -21.82 14.28
N PRO A 136 6.86 -21.23 15.28
CA PRO A 136 6.44 -21.95 16.46
C PRO A 136 5.62 -23.20 16.11
N ALA A 137 5.92 -24.34 16.72
CA ALA A 137 5.23 -25.60 16.44
C ALA A 137 3.74 -25.53 16.79
N ASP A 138 3.38 -24.74 17.78
CA ASP A 138 2.00 -24.52 18.27
C ASP A 138 1.23 -23.42 17.51
N LEU A 139 1.83 -22.85 16.45
CA LEU A 139 1.24 -21.71 15.73
C LEU A 139 -0.21 -21.98 15.29
N MET A 140 -0.46 -23.10 14.65
CA MET A 140 -1.78 -23.43 14.11
C MET A 140 -2.77 -23.80 15.24
N GLU A 141 -2.29 -24.41 16.30
CA GLU A 141 -3.11 -24.67 17.49
C GLU A 141 -3.56 -23.36 18.13
N ARG A 142 -2.66 -22.42 18.34
CA ARG A 142 -2.97 -21.08 18.86
C ARG A 142 -3.93 -20.29 17.97
N PHE A 143 -3.79 -20.42 16.65
CA PHE A 143 -4.71 -19.80 15.70
C PHE A 143 -6.12 -20.38 15.83
N ASN A 144 -6.26 -21.71 15.88
CA ASN A 144 -7.54 -22.41 15.94
C ASN A 144 -8.25 -22.20 17.30
N SER A 145 -7.49 -22.21 18.40
CA SER A 145 -8.00 -22.00 19.77
C SER A 145 -8.18 -20.52 20.14
N LYS A 146 -7.83 -19.60 19.24
CA LYS A 146 -7.93 -18.14 19.49
C LYS A 146 -7.15 -17.69 20.72
N THR A 147 -5.92 -18.16 20.86
CA THR A 147 -5.03 -17.87 22.00
C THR A 147 -3.86 -16.96 21.67
N PHE A 148 -3.93 -16.21 20.56
CA PHE A 148 -2.93 -15.18 20.28
C PHE A 148 -3.01 -14.05 21.32
N PRO A 149 -1.86 -13.42 21.62
CA PRO A 149 -1.84 -12.32 22.58
C PRO A 149 -2.52 -11.07 22.01
N THR A 150 -2.97 -10.22 22.92
CA THR A 150 -3.22 -8.81 22.60
C THR A 150 -1.86 -8.11 22.41
N VAL A 151 -1.74 -7.31 21.37
CA VAL A 151 -0.54 -6.54 21.07
C VAL A 151 -0.84 -5.06 21.12
N THR A 152 0.17 -4.25 21.44
CA THR A 152 0.04 -2.80 21.52
C THR A 152 0.71 -2.17 20.30
N ASN A 153 0.01 -1.28 19.62
CA ASN A 153 0.59 -0.53 18.51
C ASN A 153 1.43 0.68 19.01
N HIS A 154 2.11 1.37 18.09
CA HIS A 154 2.95 2.53 18.40
C HIS A 154 2.18 3.73 19.00
N ARG A 155 0.84 3.72 19.00
CA ARG A 155 -0.02 4.74 19.63
C ARG A 155 -0.54 4.31 20.99
N GLY A 156 -0.06 3.20 21.54
CA GLY A 156 -0.53 2.65 22.80
C GLY A 156 -1.90 1.98 22.76
N GLN A 157 -2.46 1.74 21.56
CA GLN A 157 -3.75 1.07 21.41
C GLN A 157 -3.58 -0.44 21.43
N GLU A 158 -4.35 -1.11 22.25
CA GLU A 158 -4.41 -2.57 22.31
C GLU A 158 -5.16 -3.14 21.11
N MET A 159 -4.69 -4.27 20.62
CA MET A 159 -5.28 -4.99 19.51
C MET A 159 -5.28 -6.50 19.77
N ASP A 160 -6.47 -7.08 19.81
CA ASP A 160 -6.65 -8.52 19.89
C ASP A 160 -6.37 -9.18 18.52
N LEU A 161 -5.28 -9.89 18.42
CA LEU A 161 -4.89 -10.57 17.17
C LEU A 161 -5.91 -11.62 16.73
N ASN A 162 -6.66 -12.23 17.67
CA ASN A 162 -7.66 -13.26 17.37
C ASN A 162 -8.85 -12.72 16.57
N GLN A 163 -9.09 -11.41 16.65
CA GLN A 163 -10.15 -10.74 15.89
C GLN A 163 -9.64 -10.19 14.54
N HIS A 164 -8.35 -9.94 14.42
CA HIS A 164 -7.77 -9.30 13.25
C HIS A 164 -7.16 -10.29 12.25
N VAL A 165 -6.61 -11.41 12.73
CA VAL A 165 -6.02 -12.44 11.86
C VAL A 165 -7.12 -13.37 11.35
N LEU A 166 -7.38 -13.31 10.04
CA LEU A 166 -8.44 -14.09 9.39
C LEU A 166 -7.97 -15.47 8.94
N SER A 167 -6.75 -15.58 8.48
CA SER A 167 -6.12 -16.86 8.10
C SER A 167 -4.60 -16.80 8.21
N ILE A 168 -4.01 -17.95 8.43
CA ILE A 168 -2.57 -18.20 8.37
C ILE A 168 -2.35 -19.38 7.44
N ASP A 169 -1.50 -19.22 6.45
CA ASP A 169 -1.05 -20.26 5.54
C ASP A 169 0.47 -20.34 5.61
N ASN A 170 1.01 -21.57 5.67
CA ASN A 170 2.44 -21.82 5.68
C ASN A 170 2.82 -22.57 4.41
N GLN A 171 3.54 -21.88 3.53
CA GLN A 171 4.05 -22.44 2.28
C GLN A 171 5.57 -22.54 2.36
N GLU A 172 6.09 -23.73 2.59
CA GLU A 172 7.52 -24.01 2.64
C GLU A 172 8.33 -23.08 3.57
N GLY A 173 7.80 -22.83 4.77
CA GLY A 173 8.43 -21.95 5.76
C GLY A 173 8.12 -20.45 5.58
N THR A 174 7.36 -20.08 4.56
CA THR A 174 6.86 -18.74 4.36
C THR A 174 5.42 -18.60 4.84
N LEU A 175 5.19 -17.70 5.78
CA LEU A 175 3.87 -17.41 6.31
C LEU A 175 3.15 -16.37 5.45
N TYR A 176 1.93 -16.70 5.06
CA TYR A 176 0.98 -15.77 4.45
C TYR A 176 -0.13 -15.53 5.47
N ILE A 177 -0.25 -14.29 5.93
CA ILE A 177 -1.21 -13.92 6.96
C ILE A 177 -2.21 -12.93 6.38
N LYS A 178 -3.48 -13.33 6.39
CA LYS A 178 -4.60 -12.48 5.99
C LYS A 178 -5.10 -11.72 7.21
N VAL A 179 -5.13 -10.40 7.10
CA VAL A 179 -5.49 -9.49 8.19
C VAL A 179 -6.68 -8.65 7.79
N LYS A 180 -7.66 -8.55 8.67
CA LYS A 180 -8.85 -7.71 8.51
C LYS A 180 -8.46 -6.23 8.51
N CYS A 181 -9.00 -5.47 7.57
CA CYS A 181 -8.92 -4.02 7.56
C CYS A 181 -10.02 -3.39 8.43
N ASN A 182 -9.77 -2.19 8.92
CA ASN A 182 -10.80 -1.34 9.49
C ASN A 182 -11.63 -0.67 8.38
N ASP A 183 -12.64 0.13 8.77
CA ASP A 183 -13.52 0.84 7.83
C ASP A 183 -12.79 1.87 6.94
N GLN A 184 -11.55 2.19 7.25
CA GLN A 184 -10.68 3.06 6.44
C GLN A 184 -9.71 2.27 5.56
N GLY A 185 -9.86 0.94 5.48
CA GLY A 185 -9.01 0.07 4.67
C GLY A 185 -7.58 -0.07 5.17
N THR A 186 -7.35 0.19 6.45
CA THR A 186 -6.03 0.05 7.07
C THR A 186 -5.99 -1.13 8.04
N THR A 187 -4.81 -1.71 8.20
CA THR A 187 -4.54 -2.73 9.22
C THR A 187 -3.64 -2.14 10.31
N ALA A 188 -3.51 -2.85 11.41
CA ALA A 188 -2.39 -2.61 12.32
C ALA A 188 -1.04 -2.85 11.60
N SER A 189 0.05 -2.40 12.23
CA SER A 189 1.39 -2.63 11.68
C SER A 189 1.64 -4.13 11.47
N PRO A 190 1.94 -4.59 10.26
CA PRO A 190 2.24 -5.99 10.01
C PRO A 190 3.40 -6.51 10.84
N PHE A 191 4.37 -5.67 11.17
CA PHE A 191 5.50 -6.04 12.04
C PHE A 191 5.02 -6.44 13.45
N VAL A 192 4.08 -5.67 14.01
CA VAL A 192 3.48 -5.98 15.32
C VAL A 192 2.66 -7.25 15.26
N ILE A 193 1.92 -7.46 14.17
CA ILE A 193 1.11 -8.67 13.96
C ILE A 193 2.01 -9.91 13.90
N PHE A 194 3.05 -9.90 13.06
CA PHE A 194 3.96 -11.03 12.95
C PHE A 194 4.69 -11.32 14.25
N ALA A 195 5.13 -10.29 14.95
CA ALA A 195 5.78 -10.46 16.24
C ALA A 195 4.87 -11.13 17.27
N GLY A 196 3.64 -10.67 17.40
CA GLY A 196 2.68 -11.27 18.32
C GLY A 196 2.33 -12.73 17.96
N ILE A 197 2.19 -13.02 16.67
CA ILE A 197 1.93 -14.38 16.17
C ILE A 197 3.12 -15.31 16.44
N LEU A 198 4.33 -14.84 16.23
CA LEU A 198 5.56 -15.62 16.42
C LEU A 198 6.05 -15.61 17.87
N GLY A 199 5.40 -14.89 18.79
CA GLY A 199 5.84 -14.78 20.19
C GLY A 199 7.13 -13.97 20.36
N ILE A 200 7.44 -13.06 19.41
CA ILE A 200 8.63 -12.21 19.46
C ILE A 200 8.28 -10.91 20.19
N SER A 201 9.02 -10.60 21.25
CA SER A 201 8.88 -9.31 21.93
C SER A 201 9.45 -8.19 21.07
N ILE A 202 8.61 -7.20 20.77
CA ILE A 202 9.00 -5.98 20.06
C ILE A 202 8.71 -4.78 20.93
N ASP A 203 9.70 -3.89 21.07
CA ASP A 203 9.47 -2.55 21.59
C ASP A 203 8.76 -1.72 20.50
N PRO A 204 7.50 -1.29 20.71
CA PRO A 204 6.78 -0.48 19.73
C PRO A 204 7.48 0.83 19.37
N ALA A 205 8.34 1.36 20.24
CA ALA A 205 9.14 2.56 19.97
C ALA A 205 10.29 2.29 18.98
N LYS A 206 10.66 1.01 18.77
CA LYS A 206 11.78 0.59 17.91
C LYS A 206 11.32 -0.11 16.62
N LEU A 207 10.12 0.19 16.14
CA LEU A 207 9.59 -0.42 14.92
C LEU A 207 10.50 -0.24 13.69
N ASP A 208 11.27 0.85 13.62
CA ASP A 208 12.24 1.07 12.55
C ASP A 208 13.40 0.06 12.58
N GLU A 209 13.86 -0.36 13.76
CA GLU A 209 14.87 -1.42 13.90
C GLU A 209 14.27 -2.78 13.51
N VAL A 210 13.04 -3.02 13.91
CA VAL A 210 12.30 -4.24 13.57
C VAL A 210 12.09 -4.35 12.06
N SER A 211 11.70 -3.25 11.40
CA SER A 211 11.47 -3.23 9.96
C SER A 211 12.71 -3.54 9.12
N ARG A 212 13.91 -3.34 9.70
CA ARG A 212 15.18 -3.72 9.05
C ARG A 212 15.48 -5.21 9.16
N ARG A 213 15.01 -5.86 10.22
CA ARG A 213 15.21 -7.30 10.47
C ARG A 213 14.16 -8.15 9.77
N PHE A 214 12.93 -7.68 9.72
CA PHE A 214 11.79 -8.42 9.16
C PHE A 214 11.50 -7.97 7.74
N LEU A 215 11.75 -8.84 6.76
CA LEU A 215 11.34 -8.59 5.37
C LEU A 215 9.87 -8.99 5.19
N VAL A 216 8.97 -8.10 5.65
CA VAL A 216 7.54 -8.27 5.44
C VAL A 216 7.12 -7.65 4.11
N ALA A 217 6.30 -8.34 3.37
CA ALA A 217 5.72 -7.86 2.12
C ALA A 217 4.19 -7.93 2.12
N LYS A 218 3.53 -6.86 1.66
CA LYS A 218 2.12 -6.88 1.32
C LYS A 218 1.97 -7.47 -0.10
N VAL A 219 1.28 -8.60 -0.22
CA VAL A 219 1.20 -9.36 -1.48
C VAL A 219 -0.15 -9.26 -2.18
N SER A 220 -1.24 -9.04 -1.44
CA SER A 220 -2.56 -8.81 -2.03
C SER A 220 -3.48 -8.00 -1.13
N MET A 221 -4.56 -7.51 -1.72
CA MET A 221 -5.68 -6.83 -1.05
C MET A 221 -6.99 -7.45 -1.53
N GLU A 222 -7.94 -7.65 -0.61
CA GLU A 222 -9.28 -8.12 -0.93
C GLU A 222 -10.29 -6.99 -0.69
N TRP A 223 -11.20 -6.82 -1.64
CA TRP A 223 -12.19 -5.72 -1.70
C TRP A 223 -13.58 -6.15 -1.23
#